data_80989d0b46cde577c57e1291f142cfd9
#
_entry.id   80989d0b46cde577c57e1291f142cfd9
#
_cell.length_a   1.000
_cell.length_b   1.000
_cell.length_c   1.000
_cell.angle_alpha   90.00
_cell.angle_beta   90.00
_cell.angle_gamma   90.00
#
_symmetry.space_group_name_H-M   'P 1'
#
loop_
_entity.id
_entity.type
_entity.pdbx_description
1 polymer ?
#
loop_
_entity_poly.entity_id
_entity_poly.type
_entity_poly.pdbx_seq_one_letter_code
_entity_poly.pdbx_strand_id
1 'polypeptide(L)'
;MDDDRRKWDEKYGGEGYLLGTEPSSFLRGNIGLLKRLCPGLRALDIACGEGRNSIFLARQGFDVTAVDISGKGMAKGRKRCEEEGLTVDFRLADLERYRFSESYDLIINFNFLLRDLVPQLVAVLNPGGVLMFDTMLDSPLLPGEHNKLYLLQPGELRALFQTRSGKIIYYEERPCDATPTAKLIFQKK
;
A
#
# COMPACT_ATOMS: atom_id res chain seq x y z
N MET A 1 -5.01 2.74 18.87
CA MET A 1 -3.91 1.76 18.79
C MET A 1 -4.35 0.33 19.09
N ASP A 2 -4.66 -0.03 20.34
CA ASP A 2 -5.19 -1.39 20.63
C ASP A 2 -6.56 -1.61 20.00
N ASP A 3 -7.34 -0.55 19.83
CA ASP A 3 -8.63 -0.58 19.15
C ASP A 3 -8.50 -0.84 17.64
N ASP A 4 -7.55 -0.20 16.95
CA ASP A 4 -7.34 -0.43 15.52
C ASP A 4 -6.79 -1.82 15.27
N ARG A 5 -5.84 -2.29 16.10
CA ARG A 5 -5.36 -3.67 16.02
C ARG A 5 -6.50 -4.67 16.20
N ARG A 6 -7.31 -4.51 17.27
CA ARG A 6 -8.47 -5.37 17.52
C ARG A 6 -9.43 -5.37 16.34
N LYS A 7 -9.80 -4.18 15.86
CA LYS A 7 -10.70 -4.00 14.70
C LYS A 7 -10.20 -4.74 13.47
N TRP A 8 -8.91 -4.62 13.14
CA TRP A 8 -8.34 -5.27 11.96
C TRP A 8 -8.13 -6.78 12.19
N ASP A 9 -7.71 -7.19 13.38
CA ASP A 9 -7.64 -8.61 13.73
C ASP A 9 -9.02 -9.29 13.69
N GLU A 10 -10.09 -8.62 14.09
CA GLU A 10 -11.46 -9.12 13.93
C GLU A 10 -11.84 -9.27 12.46
N LYS A 11 -11.59 -8.25 11.64
CA LYS A 11 -11.87 -8.30 10.19
C LYS A 11 -11.10 -9.40 9.47
N TYR A 12 -9.83 -9.58 9.77
CA TYR A 12 -9.00 -10.63 9.17
C TYR A 12 -9.13 -12.00 9.84
N GLY A 13 -9.82 -12.08 10.98
CA GLY A 13 -10.02 -13.31 11.74
C GLY A 13 -11.05 -14.27 11.14
N GLY A 14 -11.86 -13.82 10.17
CA GLY A 14 -12.86 -14.65 9.48
C GLY A 14 -12.24 -15.70 8.57
N GLU A 15 -13.09 -16.63 8.10
CA GLU A 15 -12.70 -17.59 7.06
C GLU A 15 -12.44 -16.89 5.72
N GLY A 16 -11.51 -17.43 4.92
CA GLY A 16 -11.12 -16.86 3.62
C GLY A 16 -10.28 -15.61 3.73
N TYR A 17 -10.29 -14.78 2.69
CA TYR A 17 -9.53 -13.54 2.56
C TYR A 17 -10.47 -12.35 2.35
N LEU A 18 -10.29 -11.29 3.13
CA LEU A 18 -11.17 -10.10 3.12
C LEU A 18 -11.22 -9.42 1.75
N LEU A 19 -10.07 -9.28 1.09
CA LEU A 19 -9.95 -8.67 -0.23
C LEU A 19 -9.56 -9.68 -1.32
N GLY A 20 -9.76 -10.99 -1.05
CA GLY A 20 -9.33 -12.05 -1.94
C GLY A 20 -7.81 -12.22 -2.01
N THR A 21 -7.37 -13.09 -2.91
CA THR A 21 -5.95 -13.46 -3.06
C THR A 21 -5.27 -12.80 -4.24
N GLU A 22 -6.04 -12.21 -5.17
CA GLU A 22 -5.49 -11.51 -6.33
C GLU A 22 -4.94 -10.13 -5.94
N PRO A 23 -3.81 -9.70 -6.52
CA PRO A 23 -3.28 -8.37 -6.30
C PRO A 23 -4.25 -7.29 -6.80
N SER A 24 -4.09 -6.06 -6.32
CA SER A 24 -4.79 -4.92 -6.90
C SER A 24 -4.59 -4.89 -8.42
N SER A 25 -5.68 -4.64 -9.16
CA SER A 25 -5.63 -4.51 -10.63
C SER A 25 -4.70 -3.37 -11.06
N PHE A 26 -4.62 -2.30 -10.27
CA PHE A 26 -3.73 -1.19 -10.53
C PHE A 26 -2.26 -1.60 -10.39
N LEU A 27 -1.91 -2.38 -9.37
CA LEU A 27 -0.55 -2.93 -9.22
C LEU A 27 -0.24 -3.91 -10.35
N ARG A 28 -1.12 -4.87 -10.61
CA ARG A 28 -0.93 -5.88 -11.65
C ARG A 28 -0.76 -5.26 -13.04
N GLY A 29 -1.60 -4.29 -13.37
CA GLY A 29 -1.56 -3.60 -14.67
C GLY A 29 -0.31 -2.75 -14.90
N ASN A 30 0.37 -2.33 -13.82
CA ASN A 30 1.54 -1.46 -13.90
C ASN A 30 2.87 -2.16 -13.57
N ILE A 31 2.89 -3.46 -13.28
CA ILE A 31 4.12 -4.15 -12.84
C ILE A 31 5.27 -4.03 -13.85
N GLY A 32 4.99 -4.10 -15.14
CA GLY A 32 6.00 -3.91 -16.18
C GLY A 32 6.57 -2.48 -16.21
N LEU A 33 5.75 -1.46 -15.91
CA LEU A 33 6.21 -0.08 -15.75
C LEU A 33 7.09 0.05 -14.51
N LEU A 34 6.65 -0.49 -13.36
CA LEU A 34 7.38 -0.43 -12.10
C LEU A 34 8.78 -1.07 -12.24
N LYS A 35 8.87 -2.25 -12.86
CA LYS A 35 10.16 -2.92 -13.11
C LYS A 35 11.13 -2.12 -14.01
N ARG A 36 10.60 -1.27 -14.88
CA ARG A 36 11.45 -0.37 -15.71
C ARG A 36 11.87 0.90 -14.98
N LEU A 37 11.02 1.41 -14.09
CA LEU A 37 11.28 2.67 -13.39
C LEU A 37 12.13 2.49 -12.14
N CYS A 38 11.91 1.41 -11.38
CA CYS A 38 12.62 1.19 -10.12
C CYS A 38 14.11 0.92 -10.35
N PRO A 39 15.00 1.55 -9.55
CA PRO A 39 16.44 1.36 -9.68
C PRO A 39 16.93 0.00 -9.16
N GLY A 40 16.10 -0.70 -8.37
CA GLY A 40 16.37 -1.98 -7.78
C GLY A 40 15.09 -2.74 -7.44
N LEU A 41 15.19 -3.76 -6.59
CA LEU A 41 14.09 -4.70 -6.31
C LEU A 41 13.63 -4.72 -4.85
N ARG A 42 14.11 -3.80 -4.00
CA ARG A 42 13.65 -3.71 -2.61
C ARG A 42 12.30 -3.02 -2.55
N ALA A 43 11.27 -3.72 -2.10
CA ALA A 43 9.92 -3.21 -2.04
C ALA A 43 9.37 -3.12 -0.59
N LEU A 44 8.56 -2.12 -0.33
CA LEU A 44 7.82 -1.95 0.91
C LEU A 44 6.32 -1.90 0.62
N ASP A 45 5.55 -2.76 1.29
CA ASP A 45 4.09 -2.78 1.25
C ASP A 45 3.54 -2.23 2.58
N ILE A 46 2.91 -1.06 2.51
CA ILE A 46 2.36 -0.34 3.66
C ILE A 46 0.92 -0.77 3.90
N ALA A 47 0.59 -1.15 5.16
CA ALA A 47 -0.70 -1.68 5.56
C ALA A 47 -1.09 -2.89 4.68
N CYS A 48 -0.20 -3.88 4.65
CA CYS A 48 -0.26 -5.01 3.72
C CYS A 48 -1.43 -5.97 3.95
N GLY A 49 -2.09 -5.94 5.13
CA GLY A 49 -3.18 -6.82 5.52
C GLY A 49 -2.80 -8.30 5.42
N GLU A 50 -3.51 -9.03 4.57
CA GLU A 50 -3.29 -10.46 4.30
C GLU A 50 -2.20 -10.71 3.23
N GLY A 51 -1.48 -9.67 2.80
CA GLY A 51 -0.28 -9.77 1.97
C GLY A 51 -0.52 -10.06 0.48
N ARG A 52 -1.74 -9.87 -0.07
CA ARG A 52 -2.02 -10.19 -1.48
C ARG A 52 -1.11 -9.46 -2.47
N ASN A 53 -0.81 -8.18 -2.22
CA ASN A 53 0.09 -7.37 -3.04
C ASN A 53 1.55 -7.72 -2.77
N SER A 54 1.93 -7.94 -1.51
CA SER A 54 3.27 -8.36 -1.10
C SER A 54 3.67 -9.68 -1.76
N ILE A 55 2.79 -10.68 -1.73
CA ILE A 55 2.99 -12.00 -2.36
C ILE A 55 3.14 -11.85 -3.87
N PHE A 56 2.31 -11.02 -4.50
CA PHE A 56 2.43 -10.75 -5.92
C PHE A 56 3.79 -10.12 -6.26
N LEU A 57 4.26 -9.13 -5.50
CA LEU A 57 5.58 -8.52 -5.71
C LEU A 57 6.71 -9.54 -5.52
N ALA A 58 6.63 -10.41 -4.51
CA ALA A 58 7.60 -11.48 -4.30
C ALA A 58 7.66 -12.45 -5.50
N ARG A 59 6.49 -12.85 -6.05
CA ARG A 59 6.41 -13.63 -7.30
C ARG A 59 7.05 -12.91 -8.50
N GLN A 60 7.05 -11.59 -8.47
CA GLN A 60 7.68 -10.76 -9.50
C GLN A 60 9.19 -10.55 -9.29
N GLY A 61 9.77 -11.12 -8.24
CA GLY A 61 11.19 -11.09 -7.93
C GLY A 61 11.62 -9.90 -7.05
N PHE A 62 10.69 -9.17 -6.45
CA PHE A 62 11.02 -8.16 -5.45
C PHE A 62 11.36 -8.79 -4.10
N ASP A 63 12.33 -8.18 -3.41
CA ASP A 63 12.61 -8.40 -1.99
C ASP A 63 11.65 -7.53 -1.18
N VAL A 64 10.65 -8.15 -0.54
CA VAL A 64 9.48 -7.45 -0.01
C VAL A 64 9.51 -7.40 1.52
N THR A 65 9.49 -6.19 2.05
CA THR A 65 9.09 -5.90 3.44
C THR A 65 7.62 -5.51 3.45
N ALA A 66 6.82 -6.13 4.31
CA ALA A 66 5.38 -5.90 4.44
C ALA A 66 5.04 -5.52 5.88
N VAL A 67 4.41 -4.37 6.08
CA VAL A 67 4.11 -3.84 7.42
C VAL A 67 2.61 -3.72 7.61
N ASP A 68 2.09 -4.26 8.72
CA ASP A 68 0.69 -4.11 9.11
C ASP A 68 0.53 -4.13 10.64
N ILE A 69 -0.59 -3.60 11.14
CA ILE A 69 -0.95 -3.62 12.55
C ILE A 69 -1.60 -4.95 12.96
N SER A 70 -2.14 -5.73 12.00
CA SER A 70 -2.87 -6.96 12.26
C SER A 70 -1.97 -8.20 12.20
N GLY A 71 -1.82 -8.86 13.34
CA GLY A 71 -1.14 -10.16 13.41
C GLY A 71 -1.89 -11.26 12.67
N LYS A 72 -3.23 -11.24 12.70
CA LYS A 72 -4.07 -12.23 12.02
C LYS A 72 -4.01 -12.10 10.50
N GLY A 73 -4.04 -10.88 9.97
CA GLY A 73 -3.86 -10.64 8.54
C GLY A 73 -2.52 -11.19 8.06
N MET A 74 -1.43 -10.80 8.72
CA MET A 74 -0.10 -11.26 8.35
C MET A 74 0.12 -12.77 8.53
N ALA A 75 -0.55 -13.43 9.48
CA ALA A 75 -0.47 -14.89 9.64
C ALA A 75 -0.99 -15.61 8.39
N LYS A 76 -2.08 -15.13 7.77
CA LYS A 76 -2.60 -15.64 6.50
C LYS A 76 -1.60 -15.42 5.35
N GLY A 77 -0.98 -14.23 5.30
CA GLY A 77 0.05 -13.92 4.32
C GLY A 77 1.26 -14.84 4.43
N ARG A 78 1.77 -15.06 5.65
CA ARG A 78 2.89 -15.99 5.90
C ARG A 78 2.57 -17.41 5.47
N LYS A 79 1.38 -17.92 5.84
CA LYS A 79 0.93 -19.26 5.43
C LYS A 79 0.94 -19.41 3.91
N ARG A 80 0.43 -18.41 3.17
CA ARG A 80 0.47 -18.44 1.69
C ARG A 80 1.90 -18.41 1.15
N CYS A 81 2.78 -17.62 1.73
CA CYS A 81 4.19 -17.61 1.33
C CYS A 81 4.83 -18.98 1.51
N GLU A 82 4.58 -19.65 2.63
CA GLU A 82 5.06 -21.03 2.89
C GLU A 82 4.52 -22.02 1.85
N GLU A 83 3.22 -21.98 1.57
CA GLU A 83 2.56 -22.85 0.57
C GLU A 83 3.10 -22.64 -0.86
N GLU A 84 3.55 -21.42 -1.17
CA GLU A 84 4.05 -21.04 -2.50
C GLU A 84 5.59 -21.02 -2.61
N GLY A 85 6.30 -21.33 -1.52
CA GLY A 85 7.79 -21.26 -1.50
C GLY A 85 8.33 -19.87 -1.69
N LEU A 86 7.60 -18.83 -1.25
CA LEU A 86 7.97 -17.42 -1.36
C LEU A 86 8.47 -16.86 -0.03
N THR A 87 9.29 -15.82 -0.10
CA THR A 87 9.76 -15.09 1.07
C THR A 87 9.24 -13.65 1.05
N VAL A 88 8.60 -13.23 2.15
CA VAL A 88 8.20 -11.85 2.44
C VAL A 88 8.51 -11.57 3.91
N ASP A 89 9.19 -10.47 4.18
CA ASP A 89 9.48 -10.01 5.54
C ASP A 89 8.26 -9.27 6.13
N PHE A 90 7.41 -10.01 6.84
CA PHE A 90 6.22 -9.46 7.51
C PHE A 90 6.58 -8.88 8.88
N ARG A 91 6.40 -7.57 9.06
CA ARG A 91 6.69 -6.81 10.28
C ARG A 91 5.39 -6.31 10.93
N LEU A 92 5.08 -6.83 12.13
CA LEU A 92 3.93 -6.38 12.92
C LEU A 92 4.27 -5.03 13.56
N ALA A 93 3.61 -3.96 13.10
CA ALA A 93 3.86 -2.63 13.61
C ALA A 93 2.68 -1.68 13.40
N ASP A 94 2.60 -0.69 14.29
CA ASP A 94 1.72 0.46 14.14
C ASP A 94 2.44 1.54 13.31
N LEU A 95 1.92 1.84 12.14
CA LEU A 95 2.52 2.79 11.19
C LEU A 95 2.55 4.24 11.70
N GLU A 96 1.72 4.61 12.68
CA GLU A 96 1.82 5.92 13.33
C GLU A 96 3.12 6.09 14.13
N ARG A 97 3.71 4.97 14.57
CA ARG A 97 4.92 4.94 15.40
C ARG A 97 6.10 4.24 14.75
N TYR A 98 5.86 3.62 13.60
CA TYR A 98 6.90 2.87 12.89
C TYR A 98 8.03 3.81 12.46
N ARG A 99 9.26 3.36 12.62
CA ARG A 99 10.45 4.07 12.16
C ARG A 99 11.13 3.27 11.07
N PHE A 100 11.16 3.85 9.88
CA PHE A 100 11.84 3.24 8.74
C PHE A 100 13.34 3.38 8.91
N SER A 101 14.05 2.26 8.93
CA SER A 101 15.53 2.19 9.03
C SER A 101 16.19 1.82 7.72
N GLU A 102 15.41 1.53 6.71
CA GLU A 102 15.87 1.02 5.42
C GLU A 102 15.34 1.89 4.28
N SER A 103 15.98 1.79 3.11
CA SER A 103 15.51 2.47 1.90
C SER A 103 15.00 1.47 0.89
N TYR A 104 14.08 1.92 0.04
CA TYR A 104 13.33 1.07 -0.88
C TYR A 104 13.35 1.63 -2.30
N ASP A 105 13.26 0.74 -3.29
CA ASP A 105 13.16 1.07 -4.70
C ASP A 105 11.70 1.21 -5.14
N LEU A 106 10.82 0.46 -4.47
CA LEU A 106 9.37 0.52 -4.65
C LEU A 106 8.68 0.61 -3.29
N ILE A 107 7.74 1.54 -3.16
CA ILE A 107 6.81 1.56 -2.04
C ILE A 107 5.40 1.50 -2.60
N ILE A 108 4.59 0.62 -2.06
CA ILE A 108 3.16 0.53 -2.39
C ILE A 108 2.31 0.82 -1.18
N ASN A 109 1.22 1.55 -1.39
CA ASN A 109 0.22 1.89 -0.39
C ASN A 109 -1.18 1.74 -0.97
N PHE A 110 -1.92 0.76 -0.49
CA PHE A 110 -3.26 0.44 -0.99
C PHE A 110 -4.30 0.43 0.14
N ASN A 111 -5.44 1.08 -0.10
CA ASN A 111 -6.57 1.16 0.84
C ASN A 111 -6.20 1.67 2.25
N PHE A 112 -5.16 2.49 2.34
CA PHE A 112 -4.68 3.05 3.59
C PHE A 112 -4.34 4.54 3.39
N LEU A 113 -4.65 5.37 4.39
CA LEU A 113 -4.32 6.79 4.37
C LEU A 113 -3.84 7.24 5.75
N LEU A 114 -2.58 7.61 5.82
CA LEU A 114 -1.98 8.33 6.93
C LEU A 114 -1.14 9.46 6.33
N ARG A 115 -1.66 10.68 6.38
CA ARG A 115 -1.08 11.85 5.69
C ARG A 115 0.33 12.16 6.14
N ASP A 116 0.58 12.07 7.44
CA ASP A 116 1.89 12.34 8.06
C ASP A 116 2.94 11.30 7.71
N LEU A 117 2.53 10.17 7.15
CA LEU A 117 3.44 9.12 6.68
C LEU A 117 4.04 9.46 5.31
N VAL A 118 3.31 10.20 4.45
CA VAL A 118 3.75 10.49 3.06
C VAL A 118 5.15 11.11 2.97
N PRO A 119 5.52 12.13 3.78
CA PRO A 119 6.89 12.65 3.79
C PRO A 119 7.94 11.59 4.13
N GLN A 120 7.64 10.70 5.07
CA GLN A 120 8.55 9.64 5.52
C GLN A 120 8.73 8.60 4.41
N LEU A 121 7.65 8.20 3.74
CA LEU A 121 7.72 7.25 2.61
C LEU A 121 8.58 7.81 1.47
N VAL A 122 8.41 9.09 1.13
CA VAL A 122 9.26 9.73 0.11
C VAL A 122 10.72 9.83 0.57
N ALA A 123 10.97 10.08 1.86
CA ALA A 123 12.33 10.15 2.40
C ALA A 123 13.08 8.83 2.25
N VAL A 124 12.40 7.69 2.51
CA VAL A 124 13.02 6.35 2.45
C VAL A 124 12.97 5.70 1.06
N LEU A 125 12.45 6.36 0.04
CA LEU A 125 12.70 5.96 -1.34
C LEU A 125 14.16 6.23 -1.71
N ASN A 126 14.79 5.28 -2.39
CA ASN A 126 16.06 5.48 -3.07
C ASN A 126 15.91 6.55 -4.18
N PRO A 127 16.98 7.25 -4.60
CA PRO A 127 16.95 8.07 -5.82
C PRO A 127 16.46 7.25 -7.02
N GLY A 128 15.48 7.79 -7.75
CA GLY A 128 14.79 7.05 -8.83
C GLY A 128 13.71 6.08 -8.35
N GLY A 129 13.59 5.83 -7.05
CA GLY A 129 12.58 4.93 -6.48
C GLY A 129 11.17 5.41 -6.73
N VAL A 130 10.24 4.47 -6.72
CA VAL A 130 8.83 4.70 -7.11
C VAL A 130 7.90 4.46 -5.92
N LEU A 131 6.93 5.35 -5.74
CA LEU A 131 5.80 5.15 -4.83
C LEU A 131 4.51 5.01 -5.64
N MET A 132 3.78 3.92 -5.40
CA MET A 132 2.46 3.67 -5.96
C MET A 132 1.41 3.77 -4.87
N PHE A 133 0.39 4.59 -5.10
CA PHE A 133 -0.66 4.89 -4.13
C PHE A 133 -2.03 4.66 -4.76
N ASP A 134 -2.94 3.98 -4.04
CA ASP A 134 -4.35 3.79 -4.41
C ASP A 134 -5.19 3.71 -3.14
N THR A 135 -6.07 4.69 -2.92
CA THR A 135 -6.96 4.69 -1.75
C THR A 135 -8.27 5.41 -2.02
N MET A 136 -9.19 5.31 -1.08
CA MET A 136 -10.56 5.78 -1.25
C MET A 136 -10.66 7.30 -1.24
N LEU A 137 -11.56 7.83 -2.10
CA LEU A 137 -12.00 9.22 -2.10
C LEU A 137 -13.25 9.42 -1.24
N ASP A 138 -13.34 10.56 -0.57
CA ASP A 138 -14.60 11.06 0.01
C ASP A 138 -15.55 11.44 -1.14
N SER A 139 -16.58 10.61 -1.32
CA SER A 139 -17.57 10.78 -2.39
C SER A 139 -18.94 10.39 -1.87
N PRO A 140 -20.01 11.08 -2.31
CA PRO A 140 -21.38 10.68 -2.00
C PRO A 140 -21.74 9.27 -2.49
N LEU A 141 -20.98 8.72 -3.45
CA LEU A 141 -21.18 7.39 -4.00
C LEU A 141 -20.43 6.29 -3.23
N LEU A 142 -19.59 6.66 -2.25
CA LEU A 142 -18.87 5.67 -1.44
C LEU A 142 -19.87 4.92 -0.55
N PRO A 143 -20.03 3.59 -0.73
CA PRO A 143 -21.02 2.84 0.04
C PRO A 143 -20.60 2.66 1.49
N GLY A 144 -21.58 2.73 2.40
CA GLY A 144 -21.39 2.52 3.84
C GLY A 144 -20.86 3.75 4.58
N GLU A 145 -20.67 3.57 5.88
CA GLU A 145 -20.12 4.61 6.75
C GLU A 145 -18.59 4.48 6.83
N HIS A 146 -17.90 5.55 6.49
CA HIS A 146 -16.44 5.64 6.56
C HIS A 146 -16.01 6.81 7.42
N ASN A 147 -14.95 6.61 8.20
CA ASN A 147 -14.33 7.73 8.89
C ASN A 147 -13.60 8.61 7.87
N LYS A 148 -14.06 9.85 7.74
CA LYS A 148 -13.53 10.83 6.78
C LYS A 148 -12.03 11.11 6.92
N LEU A 149 -11.46 10.87 8.10
CA LEU A 149 -10.01 10.99 8.31
C LEU A 149 -9.19 10.03 7.43
N TYR A 150 -9.79 8.91 7.03
CA TYR A 150 -9.15 7.90 6.18
C TYR A 150 -9.56 8.01 4.69
N LEU A 151 -10.28 9.07 4.32
CA LEU A 151 -10.67 9.35 2.95
C LEU A 151 -9.90 10.56 2.40
N LEU A 152 -9.48 10.47 1.14
CA LEU A 152 -8.90 11.61 0.42
C LEU A 152 -9.99 12.59 0.00
N GLN A 153 -9.72 13.89 0.09
CA GLN A 153 -10.52 14.89 -0.59
C GLN A 153 -10.14 14.94 -2.08
N PRO A 154 -11.05 15.34 -2.98
CA PRO A 154 -10.72 15.54 -4.39
C PRO A 154 -9.48 16.43 -4.57
N GLY A 155 -8.53 15.98 -5.39
CA GLY A 155 -7.26 16.67 -5.64
C GLY A 155 -6.19 16.50 -4.56
N GLU A 156 -6.53 15.98 -3.38
CA GLU A 156 -5.63 15.92 -2.25
C GLU A 156 -4.42 15.01 -2.49
N LEU A 157 -4.62 13.83 -3.09
CA LEU A 157 -3.51 12.91 -3.35
C LEU A 157 -2.45 13.57 -4.25
N ARG A 158 -2.88 14.32 -5.27
CA ARG A 158 -1.95 15.08 -6.12
C ARG A 158 -1.22 16.16 -5.32
N ALA A 159 -1.94 16.90 -4.48
CA ALA A 159 -1.37 17.97 -3.66
C ALA A 159 -0.30 17.46 -2.69
N LEU A 160 -0.49 16.27 -2.10
CA LEU A 160 0.48 15.64 -1.19
C LEU A 160 1.84 15.37 -1.86
N PHE A 161 1.87 15.16 -3.19
CA PHE A 161 3.09 14.82 -3.91
C PHE A 161 3.66 15.92 -4.80
N GLN A 162 2.86 16.91 -5.23
CA GLN A 162 3.32 17.94 -6.18
C GLN A 162 4.47 18.82 -5.65
N THR A 163 4.61 18.94 -4.33
CA THR A 163 5.69 19.73 -3.69
C THR A 163 6.91 18.87 -3.32
N ARG A 164 6.88 17.56 -3.58
CA ARG A 164 7.97 16.65 -3.27
C ARG A 164 9.03 16.64 -4.37
N SER A 165 10.28 16.37 -3.98
CA SER A 165 11.38 16.23 -4.96
C SER A 165 11.20 14.97 -5.79
N GLY A 166 10.58 15.12 -6.97
CA GLY A 166 10.25 14.00 -7.85
C GLY A 166 9.28 14.39 -8.95
N LYS A 167 8.70 13.36 -9.57
CA LYS A 167 7.76 13.52 -10.69
C LYS A 167 6.54 12.61 -10.48
N ILE A 168 5.35 13.15 -10.64
CA ILE A 168 4.12 12.36 -10.79
C ILE A 168 4.12 11.77 -12.20
N ILE A 169 4.23 10.44 -12.28
CA ILE A 169 4.23 9.67 -13.53
C ILE A 169 2.81 9.38 -13.99
N TYR A 170 1.92 9.09 -13.02
CA TYR A 170 0.52 8.79 -13.24
C TYR A 170 -0.34 9.40 -12.14
N TYR A 171 -1.50 9.89 -12.48
CA TYR A 171 -2.52 10.35 -11.55
C TYR A 171 -3.91 10.18 -12.15
N GLU A 172 -4.82 9.64 -11.35
CA GLU A 172 -6.22 9.47 -11.73
C GLU A 172 -7.11 9.56 -10.50
N GLU A 173 -8.26 10.21 -10.62
CA GLU A 173 -9.37 10.12 -9.68
C GLU A 173 -10.60 9.54 -10.36
N ARG A 174 -11.27 8.63 -9.68
CA ARG A 174 -12.50 7.98 -10.13
C ARG A 174 -13.61 8.18 -9.11
N PRO A 175 -14.15 9.39 -9.00
CA PRO A 175 -15.16 9.71 -7.98
C PRO A 175 -16.51 9.05 -8.23
N CYS A 176 -16.77 8.61 -9.46
CA CYS A 176 -18.05 8.03 -9.92
C CYS A 176 -18.04 6.50 -10.02
N ASP A 177 -16.92 5.83 -9.69
CA ASP A 177 -16.86 4.37 -9.65
C ASP A 177 -17.65 3.82 -8.45
N ALA A 178 -18.02 2.53 -8.51
CA ALA A 178 -18.68 1.84 -7.40
C ALA A 178 -17.85 1.90 -6.08
N THR A 179 -16.53 2.00 -6.20
CA THR A 179 -15.62 2.34 -5.09
C THR A 179 -14.77 3.52 -5.54
N PRO A 180 -15.13 4.75 -5.14
CA PRO A 180 -14.38 5.95 -5.49
C PRO A 180 -12.94 5.90 -4.98
N THR A 181 -11.97 6.09 -5.86
CA THR A 181 -10.54 6.04 -5.52
C THR A 181 -9.73 7.13 -6.20
N ALA A 182 -8.59 7.45 -5.60
CA ALA A 182 -7.51 8.19 -6.25
C ALA A 182 -6.25 7.34 -6.34
N LYS A 183 -5.60 7.40 -7.50
CA LYS A 183 -4.41 6.61 -7.85
C LYS A 183 -3.26 7.51 -8.27
N LEU A 184 -2.06 7.15 -7.86
CA LEU A 184 -0.87 7.91 -8.19
C LEU A 184 0.34 6.98 -8.31
N ILE A 185 1.21 7.27 -9.28
CA ILE A 185 2.58 6.76 -9.34
C ILE A 185 3.50 7.97 -9.31
N PHE A 186 4.37 8.01 -8.31
CA PHE A 186 5.36 9.06 -8.11
C PHE A 186 6.76 8.47 -8.19
N GLN A 187 7.68 9.15 -8.87
CA GLN A 187 9.10 8.79 -8.91
C GLN A 187 9.92 9.89 -8.24
N LYS A 188 10.73 9.50 -7.25
CA LYS A 188 11.67 10.39 -6.56
C LYS A 188 12.83 10.77 -7.48
N LYS A 189 13.30 12.02 -7.40
CA LYS A 189 14.57 12.44 -8.00
C LYS A 189 15.76 11.82 -7.31
#